data_853fed212bca7b20081552b678d8548b
#
_entry.id   853fed212bca7b20081552b678d8548b
#
_cell.length_a   1.000
_cell.length_b   1.000
_cell.length_c   1.000
_cell.angle_alpha   90.00
_cell.angle_beta   90.00
_cell.angle_gamma   90.00
#
_symmetry.space_group_name_H-M   'P 1'
#
loop_
_entity.id
_entity.type
_entity.pdbx_description
1 polymer ?
#
loop_
_entity_poly.entity_id
_entity_poly.type
_entity_poly.pdbx_seq_one_letter_code
_entity_poly.pdbx_strand_id
1 'polypeptide(L)'
;MKKLVLVVDAPEESFSGERFVSLVAPSFPQVSFQITSRRDGSGPGYAEADAIFGYAHQFAEGMLSAAKSLKWIQSFTTGVDGILRLKSLRPEVFLTSMRGMHGPQMSEMTFLHMLALSRDYPRILDNQRNRNWERIPKPTMSGKTVVILGVGAIAAALARRCKAFDMEVIGVSSSPRPVPDFDRIMARSDLAAAAALADFLVVLVPLSPQTQGIIDAGILAAMKPSAYLINVARGGVCNENDIIAAVRDKRIAGAGLDVFSTTPLPADHPLWNTPGILLTPNLGGMSTTYLEQTVPISMQNLKCLVENRLGDLINVIPH
;
A
#
# COMPACT_ATOMS: atom_id res chain seq x y z
N MET A 1 -15.16 10.71 -31.91
CA MET A 1 -14.45 9.45 -32.18
C MET A 1 -14.52 8.62 -30.91
N LYS A 2 -14.98 7.37 -30.97
CA LYS A 2 -15.09 6.49 -29.80
C LYS A 2 -13.67 6.12 -29.31
N LYS A 3 -13.38 6.30 -28.04
CA LYS A 3 -12.16 5.83 -27.39
C LYS A 3 -12.42 4.43 -26.86
N LEU A 4 -11.53 3.50 -27.12
CA LEU A 4 -11.59 2.17 -26.53
C LEU A 4 -10.76 2.14 -25.26
N VAL A 5 -11.37 1.65 -24.18
CA VAL A 5 -10.71 1.36 -22.91
C VAL A 5 -10.81 -0.13 -22.66
N LEU A 6 -9.66 -0.77 -22.46
CA LEU A 6 -9.60 -2.15 -21.99
C LEU A 6 -9.60 -2.16 -20.45
N VAL A 7 -10.48 -2.94 -19.88
CA VAL A 7 -10.50 -3.23 -18.45
C VAL A 7 -10.04 -4.66 -18.25
N VAL A 8 -8.92 -4.83 -17.55
CA VAL A 8 -8.39 -6.15 -17.23
C VAL A 8 -9.14 -6.70 -16.04
N ASP A 9 -9.93 -7.73 -16.27
CA ASP A 9 -10.77 -8.35 -15.24
C ASP A 9 -9.93 -9.10 -14.19
N ALA A 10 -10.31 -8.98 -12.93
CA ALA A 10 -9.65 -9.60 -11.78
C ALA A 10 -10.68 -10.09 -10.74
N PRO A 11 -11.47 -11.10 -11.08
CA PRO A 11 -12.56 -11.55 -10.22
C PRO A 11 -12.08 -12.05 -8.85
N GLU A 12 -10.88 -12.60 -8.76
CA GLU A 12 -10.27 -13.07 -7.50
C GLU A 12 -9.94 -11.97 -6.49
N GLU A 13 -9.91 -10.70 -6.92
CA GLU A 13 -9.58 -9.55 -6.07
C GLU A 13 -10.82 -8.71 -5.70
N SER A 14 -11.99 -9.29 -5.74
CA SER A 14 -13.27 -8.60 -5.51
C SER A 14 -13.51 -7.43 -6.48
N PHE A 15 -12.83 -7.44 -7.63
CA PHE A 15 -12.96 -6.46 -8.70
C PHE A 15 -13.53 -7.15 -9.95
N SER A 16 -14.76 -6.78 -10.31
CA SER A 16 -15.36 -7.18 -11.57
C SER A 16 -15.25 -6.06 -12.59
N GLY A 17 -14.65 -6.37 -13.73
CA GLY A 17 -14.59 -5.46 -14.88
C GLY A 17 -15.98 -5.06 -15.37
N GLU A 18 -16.95 -5.99 -15.38
CA GLU A 18 -18.34 -5.72 -15.73
C GLU A 18 -18.98 -4.71 -14.79
N ARG A 19 -18.82 -4.90 -13.48
CA ARG A 19 -19.35 -3.96 -12.48
C ARG A 19 -18.69 -2.58 -12.60
N PHE A 20 -17.37 -2.52 -12.81
CA PHE A 20 -16.69 -1.25 -13.06
C PHE A 20 -17.26 -0.53 -14.27
N VAL A 21 -17.39 -1.23 -15.39
CA VAL A 21 -17.93 -0.67 -16.63
C VAL A 21 -19.38 -0.21 -16.42
N SER A 22 -20.21 -0.98 -15.71
CA SER A 22 -21.60 -0.59 -15.43
C SER A 22 -21.72 0.72 -14.63
N LEU A 23 -20.74 1.01 -13.76
CA LEU A 23 -20.71 2.24 -12.97
C LEU A 23 -20.19 3.45 -13.76
N VAL A 24 -19.31 3.23 -14.73
CA VAL A 24 -18.58 4.30 -15.41
C VAL A 24 -19.17 4.63 -16.79
N ALA A 25 -19.54 3.61 -17.59
CA ALA A 25 -19.98 3.77 -18.96
C ALA A 25 -21.18 4.71 -19.17
N PRO A 26 -22.19 4.78 -18.27
CA PRO A 26 -23.31 5.71 -18.43
C PRO A 26 -22.90 7.18 -18.53
N SER A 27 -21.78 7.56 -17.89
CA SER A 27 -21.24 8.92 -17.94
C SER A 27 -20.37 9.20 -19.18
N PHE A 28 -20.01 8.15 -19.94
CA PHE A 28 -19.10 8.25 -21.09
C PHE A 28 -19.62 7.49 -22.32
N PRO A 29 -20.79 7.87 -22.89
CA PRO A 29 -21.40 7.13 -24.01
C PRO A 29 -20.55 7.14 -25.28
N GLN A 30 -19.58 8.04 -25.38
CA GLN A 30 -18.62 8.14 -26.49
C GLN A 30 -17.42 7.19 -26.33
N VAL A 31 -17.27 6.51 -25.20
CA VAL A 31 -16.17 5.57 -24.92
C VAL A 31 -16.65 4.14 -25.15
N SER A 32 -15.91 3.38 -25.91
CA SER A 32 -16.11 1.94 -26.06
C SER A 32 -15.31 1.22 -25.00
N PHE A 33 -15.98 0.47 -24.13
CA PHE A 33 -15.32 -0.35 -23.10
C PHE A 33 -15.24 -1.80 -23.55
N GLN A 34 -14.12 -2.43 -23.30
CA GLN A 34 -13.92 -3.86 -23.52
C GLN A 34 -13.26 -4.49 -22.29
N ILE A 35 -13.81 -5.62 -21.85
CA ILE A 35 -13.30 -6.37 -20.71
C ILE A 35 -12.50 -7.56 -21.23
N THR A 36 -11.36 -7.83 -20.62
CA THR A 36 -10.49 -8.96 -20.98
C THR A 36 -9.79 -9.52 -19.76
N SER A 37 -9.66 -10.85 -19.70
CA SER A 37 -8.77 -11.55 -18.76
C SER A 37 -7.44 -11.97 -19.39
N ARG A 38 -7.25 -11.73 -20.70
CA ARG A 38 -6.04 -12.11 -21.43
C ARG A 38 -4.93 -11.12 -21.20
N ARG A 39 -3.79 -11.58 -20.75
CA ARG A 39 -2.61 -10.77 -20.40
C ARG A 39 -1.45 -10.93 -21.40
N ASP A 40 -1.60 -11.81 -22.37
CA ASP A 40 -0.59 -12.09 -23.42
C ASP A 40 -0.65 -11.12 -24.61
N GLY A 41 -1.65 -10.25 -24.66
CA GLY A 41 -1.89 -9.32 -25.76
C GLY A 41 -2.65 -9.94 -26.94
N SER A 42 -3.05 -11.22 -26.87
CA SER A 42 -3.79 -11.90 -27.94
C SER A 42 -5.30 -11.61 -27.96
N GLY A 43 -5.78 -10.86 -26.96
CA GLY A 43 -7.19 -10.49 -26.88
C GLY A 43 -7.60 -9.43 -27.90
N PRO A 44 -8.87 -9.39 -28.31
CA PRO A 44 -9.38 -8.33 -29.17
C PRO A 44 -9.29 -6.97 -28.46
N GLY A 45 -9.12 -5.91 -29.23
CA GLY A 45 -9.15 -4.52 -28.76
C GLY A 45 -7.80 -3.95 -28.30
N TYR A 46 -6.74 -4.76 -28.12
CA TYR A 46 -5.43 -4.22 -27.73
C TYR A 46 -4.87 -3.23 -28.73
N ALA A 47 -4.93 -3.55 -30.03
CA ALA A 47 -4.33 -2.72 -31.08
C ALA A 47 -4.96 -1.32 -31.15
N GLU A 48 -6.26 -1.21 -30.86
CA GLU A 48 -7.04 0.02 -30.93
C GLU A 48 -7.24 0.71 -29.59
N ALA A 49 -6.71 0.14 -28.49
CA ALA A 49 -6.89 0.68 -27.15
C ALA A 49 -6.17 2.03 -27.01
N ASP A 50 -6.91 3.10 -26.72
CA ASP A 50 -6.35 4.38 -26.29
C ASP A 50 -5.92 4.31 -24.81
N ALA A 51 -6.59 3.49 -23.98
CA ALA A 51 -6.26 3.31 -22.58
C ALA A 51 -6.46 1.86 -22.10
N ILE A 52 -5.67 1.45 -21.10
CA ILE A 52 -5.79 0.14 -20.41
C ILE A 52 -5.91 0.38 -18.93
N PHE A 53 -6.94 -0.21 -18.30
CA PHE A 53 -7.20 -0.18 -16.87
C PHE A 53 -6.99 -1.57 -16.29
N GLY A 54 -6.23 -1.68 -15.18
CA GLY A 54 -5.98 -2.96 -14.53
C GLY A 54 -5.15 -2.83 -13.26
N TYR A 55 -5.02 -3.92 -12.50
CA TYR A 55 -4.08 -3.96 -11.38
C TYR A 55 -2.63 -4.02 -11.88
N ALA A 56 -1.71 -3.34 -11.18
CA ALA A 56 -0.32 -3.23 -11.62
C ALA A 56 0.38 -4.58 -11.88
N HIS A 57 0.05 -5.61 -11.11
CA HIS A 57 0.62 -6.97 -11.25
C HIS A 57 0.04 -7.75 -12.44
N GLN A 58 -1.05 -7.28 -13.05
CA GLN A 58 -1.68 -7.91 -14.19
C GLN A 58 -1.06 -7.49 -15.53
N PHE A 59 -0.36 -6.35 -15.54
CA PHE A 59 0.27 -5.86 -16.76
C PHE A 59 1.46 -6.75 -17.17
N ALA A 60 1.55 -7.02 -18.47
CA ALA A 60 2.58 -7.88 -19.06
C ALA A 60 3.11 -7.27 -20.37
N GLU A 61 4.31 -7.70 -20.77
CA GLU A 61 4.98 -7.22 -21.99
C GLU A 61 4.10 -7.37 -23.24
N GLY A 62 3.39 -8.52 -23.37
CA GLY A 62 2.51 -8.79 -24.50
C GLY A 62 1.39 -7.76 -24.65
N MET A 63 0.77 -7.36 -23.54
CA MET A 63 -0.31 -6.37 -23.54
C MET A 63 0.16 -5.03 -24.10
N LEU A 64 1.28 -4.50 -23.57
CA LEU A 64 1.80 -3.20 -23.98
C LEU A 64 2.38 -3.23 -25.38
N SER A 65 2.99 -4.36 -25.77
CA SER A 65 3.50 -4.55 -27.15
C SER A 65 2.39 -4.61 -28.19
N ALA A 66 1.23 -5.20 -27.84
CA ALA A 66 0.08 -5.28 -28.74
C ALA A 66 -0.67 -3.94 -28.86
N ALA A 67 -0.69 -3.14 -27.80
CA ALA A 67 -1.46 -1.90 -27.71
C ALA A 67 -0.74 -0.72 -28.40
N LYS A 68 -0.71 -0.73 -29.73
CA LYS A 68 0.03 0.27 -30.55
C LYS A 68 -0.53 1.68 -30.39
N SER A 69 -1.83 1.84 -30.19
CA SER A 69 -2.53 3.12 -30.03
C SER A 69 -2.55 3.64 -28.58
N LEU A 70 -1.95 2.91 -27.64
CA LEU A 70 -2.03 3.20 -26.21
C LEU A 70 -1.42 4.57 -25.89
N LYS A 71 -2.21 5.39 -25.18
CA LYS A 71 -1.85 6.73 -24.70
C LYS A 71 -1.80 6.81 -23.18
N TRP A 72 -2.56 5.93 -22.50
CA TRP A 72 -2.73 6.01 -21.06
C TRP A 72 -2.95 4.65 -20.41
N ILE A 73 -2.31 4.45 -19.26
CA ILE A 73 -2.53 3.31 -18.35
C ILE A 73 -3.10 3.87 -17.04
N GLN A 74 -4.26 3.36 -16.61
CA GLN A 74 -4.79 3.57 -15.29
C GLN A 74 -4.55 2.31 -14.45
N SER A 75 -3.61 2.39 -13.52
CA SER A 75 -3.48 1.33 -12.52
C SER A 75 -4.59 1.43 -11.49
N PHE A 76 -5.25 0.31 -11.16
CA PHE A 76 -6.18 0.21 -10.04
C PHE A 76 -5.48 0.12 -8.68
N THR A 77 -4.15 0.12 -8.64
CA THR A 77 -3.36 0.12 -7.41
C THR A 77 -2.62 1.45 -7.21
N THR A 78 -2.21 1.73 -5.98
CA THR A 78 -1.32 2.86 -5.69
C THR A 78 0.11 2.55 -6.12
N GLY A 79 0.59 1.33 -5.86
CA GLY A 79 1.91 0.89 -6.32
C GLY A 79 1.84 0.44 -7.77
N VAL A 80 2.81 0.88 -8.57
CA VAL A 80 2.91 0.60 -10.00
C VAL A 80 4.22 -0.09 -10.38
N ASP A 81 4.93 -0.62 -9.40
CA ASP A 81 6.24 -1.25 -9.55
C ASP A 81 6.25 -2.34 -10.63
N GLY A 82 5.14 -3.11 -10.75
CA GLY A 82 4.97 -4.14 -11.77
C GLY A 82 4.95 -3.58 -13.19
N ILE A 83 4.34 -2.41 -13.39
CA ILE A 83 4.24 -1.75 -14.70
C ILE A 83 5.57 -1.09 -15.08
N LEU A 84 6.22 -0.41 -14.13
CA LEU A 84 7.48 0.30 -14.36
C LEU A 84 8.66 -0.61 -14.76
N ARG A 85 8.55 -1.92 -14.49
CA ARG A 85 9.57 -2.91 -14.88
C ARG A 85 9.42 -3.40 -16.33
N LEU A 86 8.29 -3.12 -16.96
CA LEU A 86 8.00 -3.60 -18.32
C LEU A 86 8.80 -2.79 -19.36
N LYS A 87 9.60 -3.48 -20.14
CA LYS A 87 10.43 -2.88 -21.22
C LYS A 87 9.58 -2.32 -22.35
N SER A 88 8.37 -2.82 -22.53
CA SER A 88 7.40 -2.37 -23.52
C SER A 88 6.60 -1.13 -23.09
N LEU A 89 6.79 -0.63 -21.87
CA LEU A 89 6.23 0.65 -21.45
C LEU A 89 6.93 1.79 -22.19
N ARG A 90 6.19 2.49 -23.06
CA ARG A 90 6.73 3.58 -23.85
C ARG A 90 6.70 4.89 -23.06
N PRO A 91 7.74 5.75 -23.14
CA PRO A 91 7.82 7.02 -22.39
C PRO A 91 6.67 8.00 -22.64
N GLU A 92 6.05 7.94 -23.83
CA GLU A 92 4.92 8.80 -24.19
C GLU A 92 3.57 8.35 -23.62
N VAL A 93 3.48 7.14 -23.03
CA VAL A 93 2.25 6.61 -22.45
C VAL A 93 2.10 7.15 -21.02
N PHE A 94 1.06 7.89 -20.76
CA PHE A 94 0.77 8.33 -19.39
C PHE A 94 0.46 7.13 -18.47
N LEU A 95 1.07 7.11 -17.31
CA LEU A 95 0.77 6.13 -16.25
C LEU A 95 0.17 6.85 -15.05
N THR A 96 -1.01 6.41 -14.62
CA THR A 96 -1.68 6.96 -13.43
C THR A 96 -2.00 5.86 -12.42
N SER A 97 -2.12 6.24 -11.14
CA SER A 97 -2.37 5.33 -10.02
C SER A 97 -3.60 5.73 -9.21
N MET A 98 -4.04 4.84 -8.31
CA MET A 98 -5.13 5.11 -7.34
C MET A 98 -4.62 5.77 -6.05
N ARG A 99 -3.60 6.63 -6.14
CA ARG A 99 -3.12 7.37 -4.97
C ARG A 99 -4.23 8.25 -4.38
N GLY A 100 -4.39 8.19 -3.06
CA GLY A 100 -5.35 8.99 -2.31
C GLY A 100 -6.57 8.22 -1.79
N MET A 101 -6.93 7.06 -2.35
CA MET A 101 -8.11 6.31 -1.92
C MET A 101 -7.85 5.36 -0.73
N HIS A 102 -6.62 4.92 -0.51
CA HIS A 102 -6.30 3.87 0.45
C HIS A 102 -6.14 4.35 1.92
N GLY A 103 -6.44 5.62 2.21
CA GLY A 103 -6.29 6.18 3.56
C GLY A 103 -7.05 5.42 4.65
N PRO A 104 -8.35 5.14 4.51
CA PRO A 104 -9.13 4.42 5.52
C PRO A 104 -8.60 3.02 5.80
N GLN A 105 -8.62 2.13 4.81
CA GLN A 105 -8.28 0.71 4.97
C GLN A 105 -6.82 0.48 5.42
N MET A 106 -5.88 1.26 4.90
CA MET A 106 -4.47 1.18 5.34
C MET A 106 -4.29 1.64 6.79
N SER A 107 -5.06 2.65 7.22
CA SER A 107 -5.05 3.07 8.62
C SER A 107 -5.65 2.00 9.52
N GLU A 108 -6.74 1.37 9.12
CA GLU A 108 -7.39 0.28 9.87
C GLU A 108 -6.45 -0.92 10.00
N MET A 109 -5.76 -1.32 8.94
CA MET A 109 -4.75 -2.38 9.01
C MET A 109 -3.60 -2.02 9.94
N THR A 110 -3.11 -0.77 9.89
CA THR A 110 -2.07 -0.29 10.81
C THR A 110 -2.55 -0.38 12.26
N PHE A 111 -3.77 0.09 12.55
CA PHE A 111 -4.36 0.01 13.89
C PHE A 111 -4.60 -1.43 14.34
N LEU A 112 -5.01 -2.32 13.44
CA LEU A 112 -5.13 -3.76 13.74
C LEU A 112 -3.82 -4.30 14.32
N HIS A 113 -2.70 -4.07 13.62
CA HIS A 113 -1.39 -4.50 14.09
C HIS A 113 -0.97 -3.82 15.40
N MET A 114 -1.12 -2.50 15.50
CA MET A 114 -0.76 -1.74 16.71
C MET A 114 -1.54 -2.21 17.92
N LEU A 115 -2.86 -2.37 17.80
CA LEU A 115 -3.72 -2.81 18.89
C LEU A 115 -3.50 -4.28 19.24
N ALA A 116 -3.38 -5.16 18.23
CA ALA A 116 -3.17 -6.58 18.47
C ALA A 116 -1.84 -6.85 19.19
N LEU A 117 -0.77 -6.17 18.81
CA LEU A 117 0.54 -6.30 19.44
C LEU A 117 0.56 -5.67 20.84
N SER A 118 0.10 -4.42 21.00
CA SER A 118 0.13 -3.73 22.28
C SER A 118 -0.77 -4.38 23.34
N ARG A 119 -1.89 -4.99 22.92
CA ARG A 119 -2.82 -5.71 23.80
C ARG A 119 -2.48 -7.20 23.93
N ASP A 120 -1.45 -7.70 23.23
CA ASP A 120 -1.06 -9.12 23.19
C ASP A 120 -2.24 -10.03 22.80
N TYR A 121 -2.94 -9.61 21.73
CA TYR A 121 -4.16 -10.27 21.30
C TYR A 121 -3.95 -11.74 20.89
N PRO A 122 -2.82 -12.14 20.27
CA PRO A 122 -2.53 -13.56 20.03
C PRO A 122 -2.63 -14.40 21.29
N ARG A 123 -2.03 -13.96 22.41
CA ARG A 123 -2.13 -14.66 23.70
C ARG A 123 -3.57 -14.70 24.23
N ILE A 124 -4.33 -13.63 24.04
CA ILE A 124 -5.76 -13.61 24.43
C ILE A 124 -6.54 -14.68 23.66
N LEU A 125 -6.28 -14.83 22.34
CA LEU A 125 -6.92 -15.85 21.51
C LEU A 125 -6.52 -17.27 21.94
N ASP A 126 -5.25 -17.49 22.26
CA ASP A 126 -4.79 -18.79 22.75
C ASP A 126 -5.39 -19.13 24.12
N ASN A 127 -5.45 -18.16 25.02
CA ASN A 127 -6.15 -18.31 26.30
C ASN A 127 -7.63 -18.65 26.11
N GLN A 128 -8.32 -18.00 25.16
CA GLN A 128 -9.71 -18.31 24.82
C GLN A 128 -9.85 -19.76 24.35
N ARG A 129 -8.99 -20.21 23.42
CA ARG A 129 -8.99 -21.58 22.88
C ARG A 129 -8.78 -22.63 23.99
N ASN A 130 -7.88 -22.29 24.94
CA ASN A 130 -7.53 -23.17 26.06
C ASN A 130 -8.45 -23.00 27.27
N ARG A 131 -9.50 -22.17 27.20
CA ARG A 131 -10.41 -21.84 28.28
C ARG A 131 -9.68 -21.34 29.55
N ASN A 132 -8.56 -20.62 29.34
CA ASN A 132 -7.75 -20.03 30.41
C ASN A 132 -8.21 -18.60 30.70
N TRP A 133 -8.72 -18.35 31.93
CA TRP A 133 -9.13 -17.01 32.35
C TRP A 133 -7.93 -16.26 32.94
N GLU A 134 -7.13 -15.63 32.09
CA GLU A 134 -5.95 -14.86 32.49
C GLU A 134 -6.19 -13.35 32.33
N ARG A 135 -6.01 -12.57 33.40
CA ARG A 135 -6.11 -11.09 33.36
C ARG A 135 -4.72 -10.49 33.28
N ILE A 136 -4.37 -9.97 32.10
CA ILE A 136 -3.04 -9.41 31.80
C ILE A 136 -3.19 -7.90 31.56
N PRO A 137 -2.73 -7.03 32.48
CA PRO A 137 -2.67 -5.59 32.27
C PRO A 137 -1.73 -5.28 31.11
N LYS A 138 -2.16 -4.42 30.18
CA LYS A 138 -1.37 -3.99 29.03
C LYS A 138 -1.43 -2.46 28.90
N PRO A 139 -0.39 -1.82 28.35
CA PRO A 139 -0.38 -0.38 28.16
C PRO A 139 -1.46 0.09 27.19
N THR A 140 -1.91 1.32 27.37
CA THR A 140 -2.81 2.01 26.42
C THR A 140 -1.99 2.64 25.30
N MET A 141 -2.65 3.01 24.19
CA MET A 141 -2.03 3.78 23.12
C MET A 141 -2.00 5.28 23.43
N SER A 142 -2.90 5.76 24.29
CA SER A 142 -2.94 7.17 24.73
C SER A 142 -1.60 7.58 25.35
N GLY A 143 -1.08 8.72 24.94
CA GLY A 143 0.22 9.25 25.35
C GLY A 143 1.44 8.55 24.73
N LYS A 144 1.24 7.60 23.80
CA LYS A 144 2.33 6.94 23.09
C LYS A 144 2.72 7.72 21.82
N THR A 145 3.97 7.56 21.42
CA THR A 145 4.53 8.18 20.23
C THR A 145 4.47 7.21 19.04
N VAL A 146 3.79 7.61 17.97
CA VAL A 146 3.87 6.93 16.68
C VAL A 146 4.81 7.71 15.75
N VAL A 147 5.81 7.02 15.22
CA VAL A 147 6.70 7.56 14.18
C VAL A 147 6.28 6.96 12.85
N ILE A 148 5.97 7.81 11.87
CA ILE A 148 5.50 7.39 10.54
C ILE A 148 6.57 7.71 9.51
N LEU A 149 7.25 6.68 9.00
CA LEU A 149 8.20 6.81 7.90
C LEU A 149 7.44 6.91 6.57
N GLY A 150 7.48 8.09 5.96
CA GLY A 150 6.72 8.44 4.76
C GLY A 150 5.48 9.28 5.06
N VAL A 151 5.52 10.57 4.66
CA VAL A 151 4.46 11.55 4.93
C VAL A 151 3.66 11.80 3.64
N GLY A 152 2.81 10.83 3.28
CA GLY A 152 1.92 10.87 2.11
C GLY A 152 0.44 10.87 2.51
N ALA A 153 -0.46 10.65 1.54
CA ALA A 153 -1.90 10.64 1.75
C ALA A 153 -2.37 9.61 2.81
N ILE A 154 -1.79 8.40 2.79
CA ILE A 154 -2.09 7.35 3.79
C ILE A 154 -1.62 7.79 5.17
N ALA A 155 -0.41 8.35 5.25
CA ALA A 155 0.15 8.83 6.50
C ALA A 155 -0.69 9.96 7.12
N ALA A 156 -1.20 10.90 6.31
CA ALA A 156 -2.11 11.94 6.79
C ALA A 156 -3.43 11.36 7.34
N ALA A 157 -3.99 10.36 6.66
CA ALA A 157 -5.18 9.67 7.14
C ALA A 157 -4.95 8.90 8.44
N LEU A 158 -3.76 8.28 8.59
CA LEU A 158 -3.34 7.58 9.80
C LEU A 158 -3.10 8.56 10.94
N ALA A 159 -2.37 9.66 10.68
CA ALA A 159 -2.03 10.67 11.69
C ALA A 159 -3.28 11.22 12.38
N ARG A 160 -4.30 11.62 11.60
CA ARG A 160 -5.59 12.07 12.16
C ARG A 160 -6.23 11.04 13.10
N ARG A 161 -6.13 9.75 12.77
CA ARG A 161 -6.67 8.67 13.62
C ARG A 161 -5.82 8.46 14.87
N CYS A 162 -4.50 8.56 14.76
CA CYS A 162 -3.59 8.51 15.91
C CYS A 162 -3.87 9.66 16.89
N LYS A 163 -4.15 10.87 16.39
CA LYS A 163 -4.57 12.00 17.25
C LYS A 163 -5.88 11.71 17.99
N ALA A 164 -6.83 11.01 17.39
CA ALA A 164 -8.06 10.57 18.07
C ALA A 164 -7.82 9.51 19.18
N PHE A 165 -6.65 8.88 19.18
CA PHE A 165 -6.17 7.98 20.24
C PHE A 165 -5.21 8.69 21.23
N ASP A 166 -5.18 10.04 21.23
CA ASP A 166 -4.32 10.87 22.07
C ASP A 166 -2.82 10.53 21.92
N MET A 167 -2.38 10.13 20.72
CA MET A 167 -0.98 9.82 20.44
C MET A 167 -0.20 11.07 20.00
N GLU A 168 1.11 11.08 20.31
CA GLU A 168 2.06 11.97 19.65
C GLU A 168 2.39 11.39 18.26
N VAL A 169 2.34 12.23 17.22
CA VAL A 169 2.56 11.80 15.82
C VAL A 169 3.77 12.50 15.24
N ILE A 170 4.84 11.74 14.96
CA ILE A 170 6.06 12.22 14.33
C ILE A 170 6.14 11.65 12.90
N GLY A 171 6.29 12.51 11.90
CA GLY A 171 6.54 12.10 10.53
C GLY A 171 8.02 12.09 10.20
N VAL A 172 8.45 11.17 9.31
CA VAL A 172 9.79 11.18 8.72
C VAL A 172 9.67 11.27 7.21
N SER A 173 10.28 12.30 6.61
CA SER A 173 10.14 12.63 5.19
C SER A 173 11.49 12.97 4.55
N SER A 174 11.64 12.69 3.24
CA SER A 174 12.76 13.21 2.44
C SER A 174 12.65 14.71 2.17
N SER A 175 11.45 15.29 2.34
CA SER A 175 11.18 16.72 2.16
C SER A 175 10.32 17.20 3.32
N PRO A 176 10.94 17.49 4.48
CA PRO A 176 10.22 17.92 5.66
C PRO A 176 9.44 19.21 5.41
N ARG A 177 8.15 19.20 5.77
CA ARG A 177 7.26 20.36 5.75
C ARG A 177 6.15 20.14 6.77
N PRO A 178 5.53 21.18 7.31
CA PRO A 178 4.36 21.04 8.16
C PRO A 178 3.23 20.30 7.44
N VAL A 179 2.63 19.33 8.12
CA VAL A 179 1.48 18.56 7.63
C VAL A 179 0.48 18.47 8.78
N PRO A 180 -0.82 18.68 8.53
CA PRO A 180 -1.85 18.58 9.57
C PRO A 180 -1.80 17.24 10.29
N ASP A 181 -2.16 17.24 11.58
CA ASP A 181 -2.19 16.07 12.47
C ASP A 181 -0.81 15.45 12.79
N PHE A 182 0.29 16.04 12.32
CA PHE A 182 1.64 15.70 12.78
C PHE A 182 2.12 16.75 13.77
N ASP A 183 2.59 16.32 14.94
CA ASP A 183 3.18 17.20 15.94
C ASP A 183 4.57 17.69 15.48
N ARG A 184 5.28 16.85 14.71
CA ARG A 184 6.61 17.17 14.17
C ARG A 184 6.89 16.36 12.90
N ILE A 185 7.65 16.96 11.96
CA ILE A 185 8.22 16.27 10.81
C ILE A 185 9.75 16.34 10.90
N MET A 186 10.40 15.17 10.84
CA MET A 186 11.84 15.02 10.85
C MET A 186 12.37 14.67 9.46
N ALA A 187 13.63 14.97 9.18
CA ALA A 187 14.28 14.56 7.95
C ALA A 187 14.54 13.04 7.93
N ARG A 188 14.58 12.45 6.74
CA ARG A 188 14.89 11.01 6.61
C ARG A 188 16.31 10.67 7.06
N SER A 189 17.26 11.62 6.99
CA SER A 189 18.60 11.49 7.58
C SER A 189 18.59 11.23 9.09
N ASP A 190 17.51 11.67 9.77
CA ASP A 190 17.37 11.59 11.22
C ASP A 190 16.50 10.38 11.63
N LEU A 191 16.34 9.39 10.74
CA LEU A 191 15.46 8.23 10.96
C LEU A 191 15.82 7.46 12.25
N ALA A 192 17.11 7.28 12.54
CA ALA A 192 17.51 6.60 13.78
C ALA A 192 17.10 7.39 15.04
N ALA A 193 17.28 8.72 15.01
CA ALA A 193 16.83 9.59 16.10
C ALA A 193 15.30 9.58 16.26
N ALA A 194 14.56 9.54 15.15
CA ALA A 194 13.11 9.40 15.17
C ALA A 194 12.68 8.03 15.72
N ALA A 195 13.34 6.94 15.29
CA ALA A 195 13.07 5.58 15.76
C ALA A 195 13.28 5.44 17.28
N ALA A 196 14.26 6.14 17.84
CA ALA A 196 14.51 6.15 19.29
C ALA A 196 13.36 6.76 20.11
N LEU A 197 12.52 7.60 19.51
CA LEU A 197 11.34 8.19 20.14
C LEU A 197 10.10 7.28 20.04
N ALA A 198 10.09 6.36 19.09
CA ALA A 198 8.93 5.57 18.73
C ALA A 198 8.51 4.58 19.83
N ASP A 199 7.22 4.55 20.16
CA ASP A 199 6.55 3.39 20.72
C ASP A 199 6.01 2.49 19.58
N PHE A 200 5.67 3.11 18.43
CA PHE A 200 5.33 2.43 17.18
C PHE A 200 6.08 3.11 16.03
N LEU A 201 6.87 2.33 15.30
CA LEU A 201 7.47 2.78 14.03
C LEU A 201 6.66 2.20 12.86
N VAL A 202 5.94 3.06 12.14
CA VAL A 202 5.07 2.68 11.03
C VAL A 202 5.73 3.02 9.70
N VAL A 203 5.84 2.04 8.81
CA VAL A 203 6.47 2.20 7.49
C VAL A 203 5.41 2.40 6.42
N LEU A 204 5.45 3.56 5.73
CA LEU A 204 4.54 3.97 4.65
C LEU A 204 5.25 4.54 3.42
N VAL A 205 6.55 4.28 3.26
CA VAL A 205 7.30 4.69 2.06
C VAL A 205 7.18 3.66 0.93
N PRO A 206 7.21 4.09 -0.35
CA PRO A 206 7.33 3.16 -1.46
C PRO A 206 8.72 2.50 -1.46
N LEU A 207 8.83 1.35 -2.12
CA LEU A 207 10.11 0.72 -2.41
C LEU A 207 10.82 1.48 -3.55
N SER A 208 12.03 1.90 -3.29
CA SER A 208 12.91 2.57 -4.24
C SER A 208 14.37 2.29 -3.87
N PRO A 209 15.34 2.61 -4.72
CA PRO A 209 16.76 2.47 -4.35
C PRO A 209 17.13 3.18 -3.04
N GLN A 210 16.43 4.28 -2.69
CA GLN A 210 16.69 5.07 -1.48
C GLN A 210 15.96 4.55 -0.24
N THR A 211 15.02 3.61 -0.39
CA THR A 211 14.21 3.07 0.72
C THR A 211 14.34 1.56 0.86
N GLN A 212 15.02 0.90 -0.08
CA GLN A 212 15.30 -0.53 0.01
C GLN A 212 16.18 -0.81 1.23
N GLY A 213 15.70 -1.68 2.12
CA GLY A 213 16.41 -2.07 3.34
C GLY A 213 16.66 -0.92 4.32
N ILE A 214 15.94 0.21 4.22
CA ILE A 214 16.15 1.38 5.10
C ILE A 214 15.84 1.07 6.56
N ILE A 215 14.97 0.09 6.83
CA ILE A 215 14.77 -0.47 8.17
C ILE A 215 15.66 -1.70 8.30
N ASP A 216 16.82 -1.49 8.86
CA ASP A 216 17.88 -2.46 9.08
C ASP A 216 18.13 -2.69 10.58
N ALA A 217 19.13 -3.51 10.91
CA ALA A 217 19.53 -3.79 12.28
C ALA A 217 19.89 -2.51 13.07
N GLY A 218 20.47 -1.49 12.42
CA GLY A 218 20.82 -0.23 13.05
C GLY A 218 19.60 0.58 13.49
N ILE A 219 18.61 0.68 12.63
CA ILE A 219 17.35 1.36 12.95
C ILE A 219 16.57 0.58 14.02
N LEU A 220 16.52 -0.75 13.94
CA LEU A 220 15.86 -1.60 14.94
C LEU A 220 16.57 -1.50 16.31
N ALA A 221 17.90 -1.40 16.33
CA ALA A 221 18.67 -1.22 17.56
C ALA A 221 18.48 0.17 18.19
N ALA A 222 18.14 1.19 17.40
CA ALA A 222 17.82 2.52 17.91
C ALA A 222 16.43 2.61 18.56
N MET A 223 15.50 1.69 18.24
CA MET A 223 14.15 1.68 18.82
C MET A 223 14.17 1.35 20.32
N LYS A 224 13.11 1.75 21.03
CA LYS A 224 12.90 1.32 22.42
C LYS A 224 12.67 -0.20 22.50
N PRO A 225 13.18 -0.90 23.51
CA PRO A 225 12.88 -2.33 23.71
C PRO A 225 11.38 -2.66 23.84
N SER A 226 10.57 -1.68 24.23
CA SER A 226 9.11 -1.78 24.29
C SER A 226 8.39 -1.41 23.02
N ALA A 227 9.10 -0.98 21.97
CA ALA A 227 8.50 -0.48 20.72
C ALA A 227 8.12 -1.62 19.77
N TYR A 228 7.19 -1.30 18.87
CA TYR A 228 6.74 -2.18 17.80
C TYR A 228 7.04 -1.59 16.42
N LEU A 229 7.51 -2.43 15.50
CA LEU A 229 7.61 -2.10 14.09
C LEU A 229 6.34 -2.51 13.35
N ILE A 230 5.77 -1.64 12.52
CA ILE A 230 4.61 -1.94 11.67
C ILE A 230 4.97 -1.64 10.21
N ASN A 231 4.99 -2.67 9.36
CA ASN A 231 5.20 -2.49 7.92
C ASN A 231 3.97 -2.90 7.13
N VAL A 232 3.27 -1.90 6.61
CA VAL A 232 2.11 -2.07 5.71
C VAL A 232 2.37 -1.46 4.34
N ALA A 233 3.63 -1.17 4.00
CA ALA A 233 4.00 -0.50 2.74
C ALA A 233 4.53 -1.49 1.69
N ARG A 234 5.80 -1.92 1.82
CA ARG A 234 6.47 -2.88 0.92
C ARG A 234 7.48 -3.73 1.72
N GLY A 235 7.55 -5.03 1.44
CA GLY A 235 8.45 -5.95 2.14
C GLY A 235 9.92 -5.54 2.04
N GLY A 236 10.40 -5.25 0.85
CA GLY A 236 11.81 -4.88 0.62
C GLY A 236 12.28 -3.56 1.26
N VAL A 237 11.40 -2.79 1.91
CA VAL A 237 11.79 -1.60 2.69
C VAL A 237 12.42 -2.00 4.01
N CYS A 238 12.06 -3.17 4.55
CA CYS A 238 12.59 -3.69 5.80
C CYS A 238 13.44 -4.94 5.52
N ASN A 239 14.51 -5.14 6.27
CA ASN A 239 15.25 -6.39 6.27
C ASN A 239 14.53 -7.40 7.19
N GLU A 240 13.94 -8.44 6.61
CA GLU A 240 13.16 -9.43 7.36
C GLU A 240 14.01 -10.23 8.35
N ASN A 241 15.27 -10.54 8.00
CA ASN A 241 16.18 -11.25 8.89
C ASN A 241 16.54 -10.41 10.11
N ASP A 242 16.75 -9.09 9.92
CA ASP A 242 17.03 -8.17 11.01
C ASP A 242 15.81 -8.02 11.93
N ILE A 243 14.60 -7.99 11.39
CA ILE A 243 13.35 -7.98 12.16
C ILE A 243 13.25 -9.25 13.04
N ILE A 244 13.47 -10.43 12.43
CA ILE A 244 13.42 -11.70 13.15
C ILE A 244 14.44 -11.73 14.29
N ALA A 245 15.69 -11.31 14.03
CA ALA A 245 16.74 -11.21 15.04
C ALA A 245 16.36 -10.23 16.15
N ALA A 246 15.91 -9.01 15.80
CA ALA A 246 15.55 -7.99 16.77
C ALA A 246 14.40 -8.40 17.71
N VAL A 247 13.40 -9.13 17.19
CA VAL A 247 12.29 -9.63 18.00
C VAL A 247 12.75 -10.81 18.90
N ARG A 248 13.51 -11.75 18.35
CA ARG A 248 14.05 -12.90 19.13
C ARG A 248 14.98 -12.45 20.26
N ASP A 249 15.83 -11.46 19.98
CA ASP A 249 16.78 -10.89 20.94
C ASP A 249 16.11 -9.88 21.89
N LYS A 250 14.80 -9.64 21.77
CA LYS A 250 14.03 -8.66 22.54
C LYS A 250 14.58 -7.24 22.43
N ARG A 251 15.18 -6.89 21.30
CA ARG A 251 15.60 -5.53 20.95
C ARG A 251 14.42 -4.61 20.73
N ILE A 252 13.33 -5.18 20.19
CA ILE A 252 12.01 -4.57 20.08
C ILE A 252 10.96 -5.55 20.63
N ALA A 253 9.80 -5.03 21.02
CA ALA A 253 8.73 -5.85 21.61
C ALA A 253 8.04 -6.78 20.60
N GLY A 254 8.04 -6.39 19.32
CA GLY A 254 7.45 -7.19 18.25
C GLY A 254 7.30 -6.42 16.95
N ALA A 255 6.73 -7.09 15.93
CA ALA A 255 6.48 -6.50 14.63
C ALA A 255 5.14 -6.95 14.04
N GLY A 256 4.47 -6.04 13.32
CA GLY A 256 3.29 -6.31 12.49
C GLY A 256 3.62 -6.12 11.01
N LEU A 257 3.45 -7.16 10.21
CA LEU A 257 3.87 -7.16 8.81
C LEU A 257 2.69 -7.57 7.92
N ASP A 258 2.30 -6.68 7.01
CA ASP A 258 1.28 -6.96 5.99
C ASP A 258 1.91 -7.27 4.63
N VAL A 259 3.21 -7.01 4.48
CA VAL A 259 3.94 -7.12 3.21
C VAL A 259 5.28 -7.80 3.39
N PHE A 260 5.73 -8.51 2.34
CA PHE A 260 6.92 -9.38 2.37
C PHE A 260 7.78 -9.16 1.15
N SER A 261 9.07 -9.50 1.27
CA SER A 261 10.03 -9.42 0.15
C SER A 261 9.71 -10.45 -0.94
N THR A 262 9.13 -11.58 -0.55
CA THR A 262 8.61 -12.62 -1.46
C THR A 262 7.12 -12.81 -1.18
N THR A 263 6.30 -12.74 -2.22
CA THR A 263 4.84 -12.90 -2.12
C THR A 263 4.38 -13.95 -3.14
N PRO A 264 3.62 -14.98 -2.74
CA PRO A 264 3.24 -15.35 -1.38
C PRO A 264 4.45 -15.66 -0.48
N LEU A 265 4.32 -15.42 0.85
CA LEU A 265 5.36 -15.79 1.80
C LEU A 265 5.52 -17.32 1.81
N PRO A 266 6.74 -17.86 1.56
CA PRO A 266 6.99 -19.32 1.57
C PRO A 266 6.54 -19.96 2.88
N ALA A 267 5.99 -21.18 2.79
CA ALA A 267 5.41 -21.87 3.94
C ALA A 267 6.44 -22.22 5.03
N ASP A 268 7.72 -22.34 4.67
CA ASP A 268 8.85 -22.61 5.54
C ASP A 268 9.55 -21.34 6.07
N HIS A 269 9.05 -20.15 5.70
CA HIS A 269 9.68 -18.89 6.08
C HIS A 269 9.67 -18.67 7.59
N PRO A 270 10.81 -18.26 8.22
CA PRO A 270 10.90 -18.11 9.68
C PRO A 270 9.93 -17.13 10.30
N LEU A 271 9.44 -16.15 9.55
CA LEU A 271 8.44 -15.19 10.02
C LEU A 271 7.18 -15.85 10.57
N TRP A 272 6.72 -16.98 9.98
CA TRP A 272 5.52 -17.69 10.43
C TRP A 272 5.58 -18.14 11.90
N ASN A 273 6.78 -18.52 12.33
CA ASN A 273 7.00 -19.15 13.63
C ASN A 273 7.84 -18.29 14.59
N THR A 274 7.99 -16.97 14.32
CA THR A 274 8.71 -16.08 15.24
C THR A 274 7.73 -15.45 16.22
N PRO A 275 7.75 -15.82 17.52
CA PRO A 275 6.88 -15.23 18.53
C PRO A 275 7.08 -13.71 18.61
N GLY A 276 5.99 -12.95 18.73
CA GLY A 276 6.03 -11.50 18.74
C GLY A 276 5.91 -10.86 17.35
N ILE A 277 5.89 -11.65 16.27
CA ILE A 277 5.58 -11.18 14.92
C ILE A 277 4.14 -11.54 14.55
N LEU A 278 3.38 -10.56 14.09
CA LEU A 278 2.02 -10.71 13.60
C LEU A 278 2.00 -10.47 12.08
N LEU A 279 1.44 -11.42 11.33
CA LEU A 279 1.40 -11.38 9.87
C LEU A 279 -0.02 -11.23 9.36
N THR A 280 -0.20 -10.43 8.31
CA THR A 280 -1.40 -10.40 7.46
C THR A 280 -0.98 -10.54 5.99
N PRO A 281 -1.75 -11.26 5.15
CA PRO A 281 -1.32 -11.63 3.80
C PRO A 281 -1.64 -10.52 2.78
N ASN A 282 -1.03 -9.33 2.93
CA ASN A 282 -1.18 -8.18 2.03
C ASN A 282 -2.64 -7.71 1.88
N LEU A 283 -3.32 -7.56 3.01
CA LEU A 283 -4.73 -7.17 3.06
C LEU A 283 -4.96 -5.67 3.26
N GLY A 284 -3.93 -4.91 3.64
CA GLY A 284 -4.09 -3.51 4.07
C GLY A 284 -4.72 -2.58 3.04
N GLY A 285 -4.53 -2.86 1.75
CA GLY A 285 -5.14 -2.09 0.67
C GLY A 285 -6.54 -2.57 0.26
N MET A 286 -6.99 -3.74 0.71
CA MET A 286 -8.23 -4.36 0.27
C MET A 286 -9.44 -3.84 1.05
N SER A 287 -10.58 -3.74 0.38
CA SER A 287 -11.88 -3.47 1.01
C SER A 287 -13.02 -3.98 0.14
N THR A 288 -14.17 -4.25 0.73
CA THR A 288 -15.38 -4.65 -0.01
C THR A 288 -15.93 -3.53 -0.90
N THR A 289 -15.51 -2.30 -0.66
CA THR A 289 -15.88 -1.09 -1.43
C THR A 289 -14.75 -0.61 -2.35
N TYR A 290 -13.75 -1.48 -2.61
CA TYR A 290 -12.56 -1.11 -3.38
C TYR A 290 -12.92 -0.57 -4.77
N LEU A 291 -13.80 -1.27 -5.47
CA LEU A 291 -14.24 -0.89 -6.81
C LEU A 291 -14.89 0.49 -6.82
N GLU A 292 -15.81 0.74 -5.90
CA GLU A 292 -16.51 2.02 -5.77
C GLU A 292 -15.54 3.18 -5.46
N GLN A 293 -14.49 2.91 -4.69
CA GLN A 293 -13.44 3.90 -4.39
C GLN A 293 -12.60 4.26 -5.63
N THR A 294 -12.46 3.34 -6.61
CA THR A 294 -11.71 3.61 -7.85
C THR A 294 -12.48 4.50 -8.83
N VAL A 295 -13.81 4.48 -8.78
CA VAL A 295 -14.68 5.13 -9.76
C VAL A 295 -14.44 6.64 -9.86
N PRO A 296 -14.40 7.45 -8.77
CA PRO A 296 -14.23 8.89 -8.87
C PRO A 296 -12.92 9.28 -9.58
N ILE A 297 -11.80 8.65 -9.25
CA ILE A 297 -10.50 8.92 -9.87
C ILE A 297 -10.52 8.49 -11.34
N SER A 298 -11.08 7.32 -11.63
CA SER A 298 -11.21 6.81 -13.00
C SER A 298 -12.06 7.72 -13.87
N MET A 299 -13.20 8.20 -13.36
CA MET A 299 -14.09 9.11 -14.08
C MET A 299 -13.42 10.45 -14.38
N GLN A 300 -12.69 11.01 -13.41
CA GLN A 300 -11.94 12.25 -13.63
C GLN A 300 -10.91 12.11 -14.73
N ASN A 301 -10.14 11.02 -14.72
CA ASN A 301 -9.13 10.76 -15.74
C ASN A 301 -9.73 10.38 -17.11
N LEU A 302 -10.85 9.63 -17.14
CA LEU A 302 -11.57 9.35 -18.37
C LEU A 302 -12.09 10.63 -19.05
N LYS A 303 -12.53 11.61 -18.26
CA LYS A 303 -12.91 12.91 -18.80
C LYS A 303 -11.73 13.57 -19.53
N CYS A 304 -10.51 13.51 -18.97
CA CYS A 304 -9.33 14.03 -19.64
C CYS A 304 -9.02 13.31 -20.97
N LEU A 305 -9.19 11.96 -21.00
CA LEU A 305 -9.02 11.19 -22.24
C LEU A 305 -10.02 11.62 -23.32
N VAL A 306 -11.29 11.74 -22.96
CA VAL A 306 -12.37 12.10 -23.91
C VAL A 306 -12.19 13.52 -24.45
N GLU A 307 -11.77 14.45 -23.61
CA GLU A 307 -11.55 15.85 -23.95
C GLU A 307 -10.15 16.10 -24.59
N ASN A 308 -9.35 15.06 -24.84
CA ASN A 308 -7.96 15.13 -25.33
C ASN A 308 -7.04 16.01 -24.45
N ARG A 309 -7.25 16.00 -23.14
CA ARG A 309 -6.49 16.78 -22.15
C ARG A 309 -5.67 15.84 -21.23
N LEU A 310 -4.89 14.93 -21.83
CA LEU A 310 -4.09 13.95 -21.08
C LEU A 310 -3.05 14.59 -20.14
N GLY A 311 -2.65 15.85 -20.41
CA GLY A 311 -1.80 16.61 -19.49
C GLY A 311 -2.45 16.98 -18.16
N ASP A 312 -3.79 16.89 -18.06
CA ASP A 312 -4.57 17.21 -16.85
C ASP A 312 -4.92 15.95 -16.02
N LEU A 313 -4.40 14.78 -16.41
CA LEU A 313 -4.59 13.55 -15.64
C LEU A 313 -4.08 13.72 -14.21
N ILE A 314 -4.86 13.23 -13.25
CA ILE A 314 -4.43 13.21 -11.84
C ILE A 314 -3.66 11.93 -11.51
N ASN A 315 -2.82 12.00 -10.47
CA ASN A 315 -2.01 10.87 -9.99
C ASN A 315 -1.05 10.29 -11.04
N VAL A 316 -0.55 11.13 -11.93
CA VAL A 316 0.47 10.75 -12.92
C VAL A 316 1.74 10.30 -12.20
N ILE A 317 2.33 9.22 -12.68
CA ILE A 317 3.61 8.66 -12.25
C ILE A 317 4.64 8.96 -13.33
N PRO A 318 5.69 9.71 -13.03
CA PRO A 318 6.83 9.89 -13.93
C PRO A 318 7.56 8.56 -14.15
N HIS A 319 7.99 8.29 -15.36
CA HIS A 319 8.77 7.10 -15.72
C HIS A 319 9.65 7.35 -16.98
#